data_ddfc75c91bb89b72a40d17000007fa6a
#
_entry.id   ddfc75c91bb89b72a40d17000007fa6a
#
_cell.length_a   1.000
_cell.length_b   1.000
_cell.length_c   1.000
_cell.angle_alpha   90.00
_cell.angle_beta   90.00
_cell.angle_gamma   90.00
#
_symmetry.space_group_name_H-M   'P 1'
#
loop_
_entity.id
_entity.type
_entity.pdbx_description
1 polymer ?
#
loop_
_entity_poly.entity_id
_entity_poly.type
_entity_poly.pdbx_seq_one_letter_code
_entity_poly.pdbx_strand_id
1 'polypeptide(L)'
;RNYINENKFIGSKDKKLIYQVLFDTLKKYSNLEGICKKNNLSTKYRNLILLYFFNKNKNKNLSDIYEGIYSLKETTEDKLVFAIAININDEIMPKFPKWIEKKISYEIMHKLSPLYKSILREPRFDVAINALNYKRSKIIELFKNEKISTKLTKCSPYGITLDSRIPKYNISKIKKNFFEVQDEGSQIVTLLIKPTKGKKILDLCAGKGTKTIFMHNVFVNNEKIYAYDKDQSRLSKLKRRAE
;
A
#
# COMPACT_ATOMS: atom_id res chain seq x y z
N ARG A 1 -7.23 -10.70 -7.86
CA ARG A 1 -6.12 -10.56 -8.84
C ARG A 1 -6.34 -11.45 -10.04
N ASN A 2 -6.75 -12.71 -9.84
CA ASN A 2 -7.03 -13.66 -10.92
C ASN A 2 -8.16 -13.13 -11.82
N TYR A 3 -9.29 -12.69 -11.25
CA TYR A 3 -10.40 -12.09 -11.99
C TYR A 3 -9.96 -10.97 -12.95
N ILE A 4 -9.11 -10.04 -12.49
CA ILE A 4 -8.61 -8.93 -13.33
C ILE A 4 -7.65 -9.43 -14.41
N ASN A 5 -6.91 -10.50 -14.19
CA ASN A 5 -6.00 -11.07 -15.18
C ASN A 5 -6.75 -11.86 -16.25
N GLU A 6 -7.85 -12.50 -15.89
CA GLU A 6 -8.71 -13.27 -16.78
C GLU A 6 -9.59 -12.35 -17.64
N ASN A 7 -9.97 -11.18 -17.13
CA ASN A 7 -10.80 -10.21 -17.83
C ASN A 7 -9.96 -9.12 -18.49
N LYS A 8 -9.45 -9.40 -19.69
CA LYS A 8 -8.53 -8.53 -20.44
C LYS A 8 -9.15 -7.18 -20.86
N PHE A 9 -10.47 -7.07 -20.93
CA PHE A 9 -11.20 -5.84 -21.25
C PHE A 9 -11.06 -4.77 -20.16
N ILE A 10 -10.69 -5.15 -18.94
CA ILE A 10 -10.49 -4.19 -17.83
C ILE A 10 -9.24 -3.38 -18.10
N GLY A 11 -9.40 -2.09 -18.39
CA GLY A 11 -8.32 -1.15 -18.63
C GLY A 11 -7.49 -0.82 -17.37
N SER A 12 -6.39 -0.11 -17.54
CA SER A 12 -5.50 0.26 -16.41
C SER A 12 -6.17 1.22 -15.43
N LYS A 13 -7.02 2.13 -15.92
CA LYS A 13 -7.80 3.07 -15.09
C LYS A 13 -8.84 2.32 -14.27
N ASP A 14 -9.55 1.38 -14.90
CA ASP A 14 -10.58 0.57 -14.23
C ASP A 14 -9.95 -0.33 -13.16
N LYS A 15 -8.82 -0.95 -13.46
CA LYS A 15 -8.05 -1.73 -12.46
C LYS A 15 -7.73 -0.90 -11.22
N LYS A 16 -7.30 0.34 -11.40
CA LYS A 16 -6.98 1.24 -10.29
C LYS A 16 -8.23 1.54 -9.46
N LEU A 17 -9.35 1.87 -10.13
CA LEU A 17 -10.63 2.15 -9.48
C LEU A 17 -11.16 0.94 -8.72
N ILE A 18 -11.18 -0.24 -9.35
CA ILE A 18 -11.62 -1.49 -8.74
C ILE A 18 -10.83 -1.79 -7.46
N TYR A 19 -9.49 -1.71 -7.52
CA TYR A 19 -8.65 -1.92 -6.35
C TYR A 19 -8.91 -0.89 -5.26
N GLN A 20 -9.04 0.38 -5.62
CA GLN A 20 -9.32 1.45 -4.67
C GLN A 20 -10.65 1.21 -3.94
N VAL A 21 -11.74 1.01 -4.68
CA VAL A 21 -13.07 0.77 -4.11
C VAL A 21 -13.06 -0.48 -3.23
N LEU A 22 -12.46 -1.58 -3.71
CA LEU A 22 -12.39 -2.83 -2.96
C LEU A 22 -11.64 -2.66 -1.62
N PHE A 23 -10.42 -2.11 -1.67
CA PHE A 23 -9.60 -1.99 -0.47
C PHE A 23 -10.17 -0.97 0.53
N ASP A 24 -10.73 0.12 0.04
CA ASP A 24 -11.35 1.12 0.90
C ASP A 24 -12.63 0.58 1.56
N THR A 25 -13.44 -0.19 0.83
CA THR A 25 -14.60 -0.89 1.40
C THR A 25 -14.17 -1.90 2.47
N LEU A 26 -13.13 -2.69 2.21
CA LEU A 26 -12.61 -3.66 3.18
C LEU A 26 -12.08 -2.97 4.45
N LYS A 27 -11.37 -1.86 4.32
CA LYS A 27 -10.88 -1.08 5.46
C LYS A 27 -12.02 -0.51 6.32
N LYS A 28 -13.15 -0.19 5.71
CA LYS A 28 -14.33 0.41 6.34
C LYS A 28 -15.42 -0.63 6.66
N TYR A 29 -15.16 -1.91 6.43
CA TYR A 29 -16.14 -3.00 6.51
C TYR A 29 -16.97 -2.97 7.77
N SER A 30 -16.36 -2.89 8.95
CA SER A 30 -17.05 -2.90 10.23
C SER A 30 -18.09 -1.77 10.37
N ASN A 31 -17.76 -0.57 9.89
CA ASN A 31 -18.69 0.56 9.93
C ASN A 31 -19.78 0.42 8.88
N LEU A 32 -19.44 0.03 7.67
CA LEU A 32 -20.41 -0.19 6.59
C LEU A 32 -21.42 -1.28 6.98
N GLU A 33 -20.94 -2.38 7.56
CA GLU A 33 -21.81 -3.44 8.08
C GLU A 33 -22.72 -2.92 9.19
N GLY A 34 -22.21 -2.12 10.11
CA GLY A 34 -22.99 -1.50 11.17
C GLY A 34 -24.10 -0.56 10.64
N ILE A 35 -23.79 0.23 9.60
CA ILE A 35 -24.76 1.10 8.94
C ILE A 35 -25.86 0.27 8.25
N CYS A 36 -25.49 -0.80 7.54
CA CYS A 36 -26.45 -1.70 6.92
C CYS A 36 -27.41 -2.31 7.97
N LYS A 37 -26.87 -2.86 9.05
CA LYS A 37 -27.66 -3.45 10.15
C LYS A 37 -28.60 -2.44 10.81
N LYS A 38 -28.14 -1.22 11.07
CA LYS A 38 -28.94 -0.14 11.66
C LYS A 38 -30.13 0.27 10.78
N ASN A 39 -30.00 0.13 9.48
CA ASN A 39 -31.00 0.51 8.49
C ASN A 39 -31.75 -0.69 7.89
N ASN A 40 -31.68 -1.86 8.51
CA ASN A 40 -32.32 -3.11 8.06
C ASN A 40 -31.97 -3.50 6.62
N LEU A 41 -30.75 -3.15 6.16
CA LEU A 41 -30.20 -3.54 4.87
C LEU A 41 -29.47 -4.87 4.97
N SER A 42 -29.44 -5.63 3.89
CA SER A 42 -28.60 -6.81 3.82
C SER A 42 -27.11 -6.40 3.83
N THR A 43 -26.26 -7.23 4.48
CA THR A 43 -24.81 -7.00 4.57
C THR A 43 -24.05 -7.64 3.40
N LYS A 44 -24.72 -7.80 2.24
CA LYS A 44 -24.08 -8.27 1.01
C LYS A 44 -23.02 -7.29 0.53
N TYR A 45 -21.98 -7.82 -0.07
CA TYR A 45 -20.87 -6.98 -0.59
C TYR A 45 -21.32 -5.87 -1.54
N ARG A 46 -22.37 -6.11 -2.32
CA ARG A 46 -22.99 -5.10 -3.19
C ARG A 46 -23.38 -3.85 -2.39
N ASN A 47 -24.15 -4.02 -1.33
CA ASN A 47 -24.61 -2.90 -0.50
C ASN A 47 -23.46 -2.17 0.18
N LEU A 48 -22.47 -2.91 0.68
CA LEU A 48 -21.29 -2.31 1.31
C LEU A 48 -20.49 -1.46 0.32
N ILE A 49 -20.33 -1.95 -0.91
CA ILE A 49 -19.61 -1.23 -1.98
C ILE A 49 -20.39 0.01 -2.42
N LEU A 50 -21.70 -0.11 -2.65
CA LEU A 50 -22.55 1.01 -3.04
C LEU A 50 -22.60 2.09 -1.96
N LEU A 51 -22.77 1.68 -0.70
CA LEU A 51 -22.78 2.58 0.44
C LEU A 51 -21.46 3.37 0.55
N TYR A 52 -20.33 2.69 0.41
CA TYR A 52 -19.02 3.36 0.37
C TYR A 52 -18.88 4.29 -0.83
N PHE A 53 -19.23 3.80 -2.03
CA PHE A 53 -19.04 4.52 -3.29
C PHE A 53 -19.82 5.83 -3.31
N PHE A 54 -21.11 5.81 -2.97
CA PHE A 54 -21.94 7.01 -2.97
C PHE A 54 -21.68 7.93 -1.80
N ASN A 55 -21.29 7.43 -0.63
CA ASN A 55 -20.85 8.30 0.46
C ASN A 55 -19.61 9.12 0.07
N LYS A 56 -18.69 8.52 -0.69
CA LYS A 56 -17.49 9.20 -1.17
C LYS A 56 -17.73 10.11 -2.38
N ASN A 57 -18.67 9.73 -3.25
CA ASN A 57 -18.94 10.42 -4.52
C ASN A 57 -20.38 10.95 -4.55
N LYS A 58 -20.69 11.89 -3.68
CA LYS A 58 -22.04 12.46 -3.50
C LYS A 58 -22.61 13.18 -4.72
N ASN A 59 -21.76 13.53 -5.68
CA ASN A 59 -22.13 14.12 -6.97
C ASN A 59 -22.51 13.11 -8.04
N LYS A 60 -22.43 11.81 -7.74
CA LYS A 60 -22.84 10.74 -8.66
C LYS A 60 -24.28 10.32 -8.42
N ASN A 61 -24.98 9.99 -9.50
CA ASN A 61 -26.35 9.46 -9.45
C ASN A 61 -26.35 7.94 -9.42
N LEU A 62 -27.44 7.36 -8.91
CA LEU A 62 -27.59 5.91 -8.89
C LEU A 62 -27.62 5.33 -10.31
N SER A 63 -28.23 6.05 -11.28
CA SER A 63 -28.28 5.66 -12.69
C SER A 63 -26.89 5.47 -13.31
N ASP A 64 -25.89 6.25 -12.89
CA ASP A 64 -24.54 6.23 -13.47
C ASP A 64 -23.86 4.85 -13.38
N ILE A 65 -24.27 4.00 -12.42
CA ILE A 65 -23.70 2.65 -12.25
C ILE A 65 -24.42 1.56 -13.06
N TYR A 66 -25.56 1.89 -13.68
CA TYR A 66 -26.34 0.96 -14.50
C TYR A 66 -26.17 1.20 -16.00
N GLU A 67 -25.40 2.21 -16.36
CA GLU A 67 -25.07 2.49 -17.74
C GLU A 67 -23.90 1.62 -18.22
N GLY A 68 -24.05 1.02 -19.39
CA GLY A 68 -23.00 0.26 -20.06
C GLY A 68 -23.27 -1.25 -20.17
N ILE A 69 -22.52 -1.88 -21.07
CA ILE A 69 -22.69 -3.28 -21.48
C ILE A 69 -22.46 -4.27 -20.30
N TYR A 70 -21.63 -3.90 -19.34
CA TYR A 70 -21.26 -4.72 -18.18
C TYR A 70 -21.92 -4.25 -16.88
N SER A 71 -22.93 -3.38 -16.97
CA SER A 71 -23.62 -2.86 -15.80
C SER A 71 -24.45 -3.94 -15.09
N LEU A 72 -24.58 -3.77 -13.78
CA LEU A 72 -25.45 -4.62 -12.97
C LEU A 72 -26.91 -4.19 -13.16
N LYS A 73 -27.84 -5.13 -13.03
CA LYS A 73 -29.27 -4.79 -12.95
C LYS A 73 -29.56 -4.09 -11.62
N GLU A 74 -30.37 -3.05 -11.66
CA GLU A 74 -30.84 -2.33 -10.49
C GLU A 74 -31.71 -3.25 -9.61
N THR A 75 -31.60 -3.07 -8.30
CA THR A 75 -32.46 -3.73 -7.32
C THR A 75 -33.19 -2.69 -6.45
N THR A 76 -34.31 -3.07 -5.85
CA THR A 76 -35.04 -2.17 -4.93
C THR A 76 -34.19 -1.74 -3.73
N GLU A 77 -33.31 -2.61 -3.24
CA GLU A 77 -32.40 -2.32 -2.13
C GLU A 77 -31.33 -1.28 -2.49
N ASP A 78 -30.93 -1.18 -3.76
CA ASP A 78 -29.93 -0.20 -4.22
C ASP A 78 -30.40 1.24 -4.02
N LYS A 79 -31.70 1.53 -4.22
CA LYS A 79 -32.29 2.86 -3.99
C LYS A 79 -32.22 3.26 -2.50
N LEU A 80 -32.47 2.30 -1.62
CA LEU A 80 -32.38 2.52 -0.19
C LEU A 80 -30.92 2.76 0.24
N VAL A 81 -29.99 1.96 -0.26
CA VAL A 81 -28.56 2.11 -0.01
C VAL A 81 -28.06 3.48 -0.50
N PHE A 82 -28.47 3.90 -1.70
CA PHE A 82 -28.13 5.21 -2.25
C PHE A 82 -28.65 6.35 -1.37
N ALA A 83 -29.93 6.32 -1.01
CA ALA A 83 -30.54 7.33 -0.15
C ALA A 83 -29.83 7.46 1.21
N ILE A 84 -29.45 6.33 1.81
CA ILE A 84 -28.69 6.32 3.07
C ILE A 84 -27.29 6.87 2.86
N ALA A 85 -26.60 6.46 1.78
CA ALA A 85 -25.23 6.85 1.52
C ALA A 85 -25.06 8.37 1.33
N ILE A 86 -25.97 9.01 0.62
CA ILE A 86 -25.92 10.48 0.36
C ILE A 86 -26.28 11.29 1.60
N ASN A 87 -27.13 10.75 2.50
CA ASN A 87 -27.56 11.41 3.74
C ASN A 87 -26.55 11.28 4.88
N ILE A 88 -25.54 10.44 4.77
CA ILE A 88 -24.43 10.40 5.73
C ILE A 88 -23.53 11.61 5.50
N ASN A 89 -23.60 12.60 6.39
CA ASN A 89 -22.83 13.85 6.25
C ASN A 89 -21.33 13.64 6.38
N ASP A 90 -20.91 12.77 7.27
CA ASP A 90 -19.50 12.49 7.53
C ASP A 90 -18.94 11.41 6.60
N GLU A 91 -17.63 11.48 6.36
CA GLU A 91 -16.93 10.38 5.71
C GLU A 91 -16.98 9.14 6.60
N ILE A 92 -17.42 8.02 6.02
CA ILE A 92 -17.42 6.73 6.74
C ILE A 92 -15.98 6.37 7.09
N MET A 93 -15.66 6.51 8.37
CA MET A 93 -14.34 6.20 8.90
C MET A 93 -14.13 4.69 9.00
N PRO A 94 -12.91 4.22 8.88
CA PRO A 94 -12.58 2.83 9.19
C PRO A 94 -12.71 2.56 10.68
N LYS A 95 -12.93 1.30 10.99
CA LYS A 95 -13.00 0.81 12.35
C LYS A 95 -12.37 -0.57 12.44
N PHE A 96 -11.63 -0.84 13.50
CA PHE A 96 -11.14 -2.19 13.72
C PHE A 96 -12.29 -3.16 13.98
N PRO A 97 -12.13 -4.43 13.62
CA PRO A 97 -13.02 -5.47 14.09
C PRO A 97 -13.09 -5.46 15.63
N LYS A 98 -14.28 -5.72 16.19
CA LYS A 98 -14.50 -5.68 17.65
C LYS A 98 -13.49 -6.50 18.47
N TRP A 99 -13.01 -7.63 17.92
CA TRP A 99 -12.04 -8.47 18.59
C TRP A 99 -10.66 -7.81 18.73
N ILE A 100 -10.27 -6.94 17.79
CA ILE A 100 -9.04 -6.12 17.90
C ILE A 100 -9.27 -5.02 18.92
N GLU A 101 -10.39 -4.28 18.84
CA GLU A 101 -10.69 -3.19 19.76
C GLU A 101 -10.67 -3.67 21.23
N LYS A 102 -11.20 -4.88 21.50
CA LYS A 102 -11.15 -5.48 22.84
C LYS A 102 -9.72 -5.78 23.35
N LYS A 103 -8.74 -5.92 22.45
CA LYS A 103 -7.35 -6.20 22.80
C LYS A 103 -6.47 -4.95 22.87
N ILE A 104 -6.98 -3.82 22.43
CA ILE A 104 -6.26 -2.56 22.51
C ILE A 104 -6.27 -2.11 23.96
N SER A 105 -5.09 -1.80 24.52
CA SER A 105 -4.97 -1.33 25.90
C SER A 105 -5.70 0.00 26.09
N TYR A 106 -6.22 0.21 27.31
CA TYR A 106 -6.92 1.43 27.71
C TYR A 106 -6.13 2.71 27.37
N GLU A 107 -4.81 2.65 27.46
CA GLU A 107 -3.91 3.77 27.15
C GLU A 107 -3.98 4.24 25.68
N ILE A 108 -4.39 3.36 24.77
CA ILE A 108 -4.48 3.65 23.34
C ILE A 108 -5.92 3.96 22.93
N MET A 109 -6.90 3.55 23.74
CA MET A 109 -8.34 3.70 23.38
C MET A 109 -8.74 5.13 23.03
N HIS A 110 -8.24 6.13 23.75
CA HIS A 110 -8.51 7.55 23.47
C HIS A 110 -7.85 8.06 22.19
N LYS A 111 -6.89 7.30 21.63
CA LYS A 111 -6.18 7.60 20.37
C LYS A 111 -6.67 6.77 19.18
N LEU A 112 -7.78 6.05 19.31
CA LEU A 112 -8.28 5.17 18.23
C LEU A 112 -8.57 5.93 16.94
N SER A 113 -9.20 7.11 17.02
CA SER A 113 -9.51 7.89 15.80
C SER A 113 -8.25 8.34 15.04
N PRO A 114 -7.22 8.92 15.67
CA PRO A 114 -5.95 9.17 15.01
C PRO A 114 -5.27 7.90 14.48
N LEU A 115 -5.35 6.79 15.22
CA LEU A 115 -4.77 5.51 14.82
C LEU A 115 -5.45 4.97 13.55
N TYR A 116 -6.78 5.00 13.49
CA TYR A 116 -7.53 4.62 12.28
C TYR A 116 -7.13 5.47 11.08
N LYS A 117 -7.08 6.80 11.24
CA LYS A 117 -6.65 7.71 10.18
C LYS A 117 -5.23 7.42 9.70
N SER A 118 -4.33 7.08 10.62
CA SER A 118 -2.94 6.75 10.29
C SER A 118 -2.81 5.45 9.49
N ILE A 119 -3.47 4.38 9.92
CA ILE A 119 -3.42 3.06 9.28
C ILE A 119 -4.02 3.09 7.87
N LEU A 120 -4.94 4.01 7.62
CA LEU A 120 -5.63 4.10 6.32
C LEU A 120 -4.97 5.02 5.34
N ARG A 121 -4.04 5.84 5.78
CA ARG A 121 -3.28 6.66 4.84
C ARG A 121 -2.69 5.75 3.77
N GLU A 122 -2.74 6.23 2.54
CA GLU A 122 -1.96 5.60 1.49
C GLU A 122 -0.48 5.64 1.92
N PRO A 123 0.19 4.47 1.97
CA PRO A 123 1.59 4.43 2.38
C PRO A 123 2.42 5.26 1.41
N ARG A 124 3.39 5.99 1.95
CA ARG A 124 4.39 6.70 1.14
C ARG A 124 5.07 5.71 0.21
N PHE A 125 5.48 6.20 -0.93
CA PHE A 125 6.27 5.40 -1.85
C PHE A 125 7.74 5.77 -1.70
N ASP A 126 8.41 5.07 -0.79
CA ASP A 126 9.81 5.31 -0.49
C ASP A 126 10.72 4.36 -1.27
N VAL A 127 11.89 4.85 -1.62
CA VAL A 127 12.97 4.07 -2.21
C VAL A 127 14.25 4.28 -1.41
N ALA A 128 15.08 3.23 -1.33
CA ALA A 128 16.41 3.27 -0.77
C ALA A 128 17.45 3.30 -1.91
N ILE A 129 18.37 4.22 -1.89
CA ILE A 129 19.41 4.30 -2.92
C ILE A 129 20.46 3.20 -2.76
N ASN A 130 21.11 2.84 -3.86
CA ASN A 130 22.32 2.04 -3.81
C ASN A 130 23.51 2.96 -3.43
N ALA A 131 23.77 3.09 -2.15
CA ALA A 131 24.75 4.01 -1.60
C ALA A 131 26.21 3.61 -1.85
N LEU A 132 26.46 2.36 -2.22
CA LEU A 132 27.81 1.94 -2.67
C LEU A 132 28.24 2.68 -3.95
N ASN A 133 27.29 2.86 -4.86
CA ASN A 133 27.61 3.33 -6.21
C ASN A 133 27.14 4.77 -6.48
N TYR A 134 26.17 5.26 -5.71
CA TYR A 134 25.51 6.53 -6.03
C TYR A 134 25.26 7.40 -4.81
N LYS A 135 25.46 8.71 -4.97
CA LYS A 135 25.02 9.72 -4.01
C LYS A 135 23.52 9.97 -4.18
N ARG A 136 22.81 10.26 -3.08
CA ARG A 136 21.37 10.55 -3.09
C ARG A 136 20.98 11.71 -4.03
N SER A 137 21.84 12.75 -4.12
CA SER A 137 21.65 13.87 -5.06
C SER A 137 21.56 13.43 -6.51
N LYS A 138 22.40 12.47 -6.92
CA LYS A 138 22.39 11.94 -8.29
C LYS A 138 21.11 11.21 -8.63
N ILE A 139 20.57 10.44 -7.68
CA ILE A 139 19.31 9.72 -7.87
C ILE A 139 18.13 10.70 -7.93
N ILE A 140 18.15 11.77 -7.13
CA ILE A 140 17.14 12.83 -7.19
C ILE A 140 17.16 13.52 -8.55
N GLU A 141 18.34 13.82 -9.10
CA GLU A 141 18.51 14.39 -10.43
C GLU A 141 17.91 13.48 -11.51
N LEU A 142 18.18 12.17 -11.44
CA LEU A 142 17.58 11.19 -12.35
C LEU A 142 16.05 11.20 -12.30
N PHE A 143 15.47 11.24 -11.12
CA PHE A 143 14.01 11.33 -10.96
C PHE A 143 13.46 12.64 -11.52
N LYS A 144 14.16 13.76 -11.30
CA LYS A 144 13.78 15.08 -11.83
C LYS A 144 13.76 15.08 -13.37
N ASN A 145 14.76 14.47 -14.01
CA ASN A 145 14.82 14.33 -15.48
C ASN A 145 13.65 13.51 -16.03
N GLU A 146 13.16 12.54 -15.26
CA GLU A 146 11.98 11.75 -15.60
C GLU A 146 10.67 12.43 -15.14
N LYS A 147 10.72 13.71 -14.73
CA LYS A 147 9.57 14.50 -14.24
C LYS A 147 8.87 13.88 -13.02
N ILE A 148 9.63 13.18 -12.18
CA ILE A 148 9.13 12.56 -10.96
C ILE A 148 9.49 13.46 -9.78
N SER A 149 8.48 13.96 -9.08
CA SER A 149 8.68 14.77 -7.89
C SER A 149 9.13 13.90 -6.71
N THR A 150 10.12 14.40 -5.97
CA THR A 150 10.77 13.66 -4.89
C THR A 150 10.94 14.54 -3.65
N LYS A 151 10.95 13.88 -2.47
CA LYS A 151 11.32 14.48 -1.19
C LYS A 151 12.33 13.59 -0.49
N LEU A 152 13.17 14.18 0.34
CA LEU A 152 14.04 13.41 1.23
C LEU A 152 13.18 12.70 2.29
N THR A 153 13.53 11.47 2.63
CA THR A 153 12.99 10.82 3.82
C THR A 153 13.44 11.56 5.07
N LYS A 154 12.63 11.52 6.13
CA LYS A 154 12.91 12.29 7.37
C LYS A 154 14.06 11.73 8.20
N CYS A 155 14.18 10.43 8.26
CA CYS A 155 15.08 9.73 9.19
C CYS A 155 16.16 8.92 8.46
N SER A 156 15.87 8.32 7.31
CA SER A 156 16.87 7.57 6.56
C SER A 156 17.75 8.48 5.70
N PRO A 157 19.07 8.43 5.86
CA PRO A 157 19.99 9.21 5.00
C PRO A 157 20.06 8.68 3.56
N TYR A 158 19.55 7.48 3.32
CA TYR A 158 19.57 6.80 2.02
C TYR A 158 18.22 6.78 1.32
N GLY A 159 17.19 7.31 1.97
CA GLY A 159 15.82 7.24 1.49
C GLY A 159 15.40 8.46 0.65
N ILE A 160 14.53 8.20 -0.33
CA ILE A 160 13.83 9.21 -1.12
C ILE A 160 12.36 8.82 -1.15
N THR A 161 11.47 9.75 -0.80
CA THR A 161 10.01 9.60 -0.97
C THR A 161 9.62 10.14 -2.34
N LEU A 162 8.84 9.38 -3.09
CA LEU A 162 8.28 9.80 -4.36
C LEU A 162 6.83 10.24 -4.16
N ASP A 163 6.44 11.34 -4.76
CA ASP A 163 5.10 11.93 -4.56
C ASP A 163 3.96 11.07 -5.16
N SER A 164 4.28 10.15 -6.07
CA SER A 164 3.32 9.20 -6.63
C SER A 164 3.96 7.84 -6.86
N ARG A 165 3.12 6.79 -6.85
CA ARG A 165 3.57 5.47 -7.28
C ARG A 165 3.92 5.52 -8.75
N ILE A 166 5.19 5.35 -9.06
CA ILE A 166 5.67 5.28 -10.42
C ILE A 166 5.15 3.98 -11.05
N PRO A 167 4.52 4.03 -12.23
CA PRO A 167 4.20 2.82 -12.97
C PRO A 167 5.45 1.93 -13.14
N LYS A 168 5.31 0.62 -13.01
CA LYS A 168 6.45 -0.31 -13.16
C LYS A 168 7.24 -0.08 -14.44
N TYR A 169 6.58 0.34 -15.51
CA TYR A 169 7.19 0.68 -16.78
C TYR A 169 8.19 1.84 -16.67
N ASN A 170 7.90 2.87 -15.89
CA ASN A 170 8.81 4.00 -15.71
C ASN A 170 9.99 3.64 -14.80
N ILE A 171 9.75 2.76 -13.80
CA ILE A 171 10.83 2.25 -12.94
C ILE A 171 11.82 1.38 -13.74
N SER A 172 11.33 0.62 -14.72
CA SER A 172 12.19 -0.23 -15.55
C SER A 172 13.09 0.58 -16.53
N LYS A 173 12.70 1.81 -16.86
CA LYS A 173 13.53 2.73 -17.66
C LYS A 173 14.68 3.32 -16.86
N ILE A 174 14.48 3.52 -15.54
CA ILE A 174 15.54 3.93 -14.63
C ILE A 174 16.28 2.64 -14.25
N LYS A 175 17.55 2.52 -14.62
CA LYS A 175 18.37 1.31 -14.45
C LYS A 175 18.17 0.65 -13.07
N LYS A 176 17.92 -0.66 -13.05
CA LYS A 176 17.56 -1.48 -11.88
C LYS A 176 18.47 -1.35 -10.65
N ASN A 177 19.70 -0.88 -10.84
CA ASN A 177 20.72 -0.88 -9.77
C ASN A 177 20.86 0.46 -9.04
N PHE A 178 20.04 1.46 -9.34
CA PHE A 178 20.17 2.77 -8.71
C PHE A 178 19.50 2.83 -7.33
N PHE A 179 18.41 2.11 -7.15
CA PHE A 179 17.63 2.11 -5.92
C PHE A 179 16.73 0.87 -5.80
N GLU A 180 16.28 0.62 -4.58
CA GLU A 180 15.31 -0.40 -4.23
C GLU A 180 14.04 0.24 -3.68
N VAL A 181 12.87 -0.31 -4.01
CA VAL A 181 11.61 0.11 -3.38
C VAL A 181 11.59 -0.44 -1.96
N GLN A 182 11.71 0.45 -0.99
CA GLN A 182 11.78 0.09 0.42
C GLN A 182 11.26 1.23 1.30
N ASP A 183 10.32 0.91 2.17
CA ASP A 183 9.77 1.82 3.18
C ASP A 183 10.86 2.36 4.11
N GLU A 184 10.76 3.64 4.51
CA GLU A 184 11.74 4.30 5.36
C GLU A 184 11.95 3.59 6.70
N GLY A 185 10.87 3.12 7.34
CA GLY A 185 10.96 2.39 8.60
C GLY A 185 11.78 1.10 8.45
N SER A 186 11.63 0.41 7.31
CA SER A 186 12.42 -0.78 6.99
C SER A 186 13.91 -0.46 6.77
N GLN A 187 14.22 0.71 6.20
CA GLN A 187 15.61 1.19 6.07
C GLN A 187 16.22 1.46 7.44
N ILE A 188 15.49 2.16 8.33
CA ILE A 188 15.95 2.51 9.67
C ILE A 188 16.24 1.26 10.49
N VAL A 189 15.33 0.27 10.51
CA VAL A 189 15.53 -1.01 11.20
C VAL A 189 16.84 -1.68 10.75
N THR A 190 17.13 -1.63 9.45
CA THR A 190 18.38 -2.17 8.90
C THR A 190 19.60 -1.40 9.37
N LEU A 191 19.54 -0.07 9.41
CA LEU A 191 20.64 0.79 9.85
C LEU A 191 20.96 0.65 11.34
N LEU A 192 20.01 0.21 12.16
CA LEU A 192 20.23 -0.05 13.59
C LEU A 192 21.14 -1.26 13.86
N ILE A 193 21.37 -2.12 12.89
CA ILE A 193 22.25 -3.30 13.02
C ILE A 193 23.68 -2.88 13.32
N LYS A 194 24.19 -1.78 12.71
CA LYS A 194 25.53 -1.22 12.91
C LYS A 194 26.63 -2.30 13.01
N PRO A 195 26.86 -3.09 11.96
CA PRO A 195 27.78 -4.21 12.03
C PRO A 195 29.19 -3.73 12.36
N THR A 196 29.88 -4.47 13.20
CA THR A 196 31.31 -4.25 13.48
C THR A 196 32.12 -4.86 12.34
N LYS A 197 33.20 -4.21 11.94
CA LYS A 197 34.10 -4.68 10.87
C LYS A 197 34.43 -6.17 11.00
N GLY A 198 34.30 -6.91 9.91
CA GLY A 198 34.63 -8.36 9.85
C GLY A 198 33.58 -9.29 10.48
N LYS A 199 32.46 -8.77 10.98
CA LYS A 199 31.36 -9.61 11.49
C LYS A 199 30.50 -10.17 10.36
N LYS A 200 29.92 -11.34 10.60
CA LYS A 200 28.97 -11.98 9.72
C LYS A 200 27.56 -11.53 10.09
N ILE A 201 26.73 -11.26 9.09
CA ILE A 201 25.32 -10.88 9.28
C ILE A 201 24.46 -12.01 8.73
N LEU A 202 23.43 -12.40 9.48
CA LEU A 202 22.42 -13.35 9.03
C LEU A 202 21.07 -12.65 8.90
N ASP A 203 20.54 -12.58 7.67
CA ASP A 203 19.14 -12.21 7.42
C ASP A 203 18.31 -13.50 7.41
N LEU A 204 17.72 -13.83 8.56
CA LEU A 204 17.02 -15.10 8.78
C LEU A 204 15.66 -15.20 8.05
N CYS A 205 15.07 -14.07 7.69
CA CYS A 205 13.78 -14.00 6.99
C CYS A 205 13.92 -13.10 5.75
N ALA A 206 14.88 -13.39 4.91
CA ALA A 206 15.31 -12.54 3.80
C ALA A 206 14.22 -12.28 2.73
N GLY A 207 13.32 -13.23 2.54
CA GLY A 207 12.28 -13.13 1.53
C GLY A 207 12.85 -12.89 0.12
N LYS A 208 12.47 -11.78 -0.50
CA LYS A 208 13.01 -11.36 -1.81
C LYS A 208 14.29 -10.52 -1.70
N GLY A 209 14.85 -10.39 -0.51
CA GLY A 209 16.14 -9.79 -0.25
C GLY A 209 16.19 -8.26 -0.19
N THR A 210 15.07 -7.58 0.02
CA THR A 210 15.06 -6.10 0.03
C THR A 210 15.95 -5.52 1.15
N LYS A 211 15.88 -6.10 2.37
CA LYS A 211 16.78 -5.69 3.47
C LYS A 211 18.20 -6.19 3.25
N THR A 212 18.36 -7.43 2.79
CA THR A 212 19.68 -8.03 2.47
C THR A 212 20.46 -7.17 1.48
N ILE A 213 19.83 -6.76 0.37
CA ILE A 213 20.45 -5.89 -0.66
C ILE A 213 20.73 -4.50 -0.07
N PHE A 214 19.81 -3.96 0.73
CA PHE A 214 20.05 -2.66 1.37
C PHE A 214 21.21 -2.71 2.36
N MET A 215 21.35 -3.77 3.16
CA MET A 215 22.52 -3.99 4.03
C MET A 215 23.81 -3.99 3.21
N HIS A 216 23.82 -4.72 2.09
CA HIS A 216 24.98 -4.71 1.19
C HIS A 216 25.31 -3.31 0.66
N ASN A 217 24.28 -2.53 0.31
CA ASN A 217 24.45 -1.20 -0.26
C ASN A 217 24.92 -0.13 0.73
N VAL A 218 24.76 -0.34 2.01
CA VAL A 218 25.07 0.68 3.04
C VAL A 218 26.22 0.29 3.96
N PHE A 219 26.53 -1.00 4.10
CA PHE A 219 27.64 -1.47 4.94
C PHE A 219 28.88 -1.69 4.09
N VAL A 220 29.84 -0.79 4.20
CA VAL A 220 31.01 -0.68 3.30
C VAL A 220 32.19 -1.58 3.74
N ASN A 221 32.10 -2.28 4.86
CA ASN A 221 33.27 -2.89 5.52
C ASN A 221 33.48 -4.39 5.22
N ASN A 222 33.07 -4.88 4.06
CA ASN A 222 33.26 -6.29 3.64
C ASN A 222 32.62 -7.32 4.60
N GLU A 223 31.52 -6.99 5.26
CA GLU A 223 30.76 -7.96 6.04
C GLU A 223 30.16 -9.01 5.09
N LYS A 224 30.29 -10.26 5.47
CA LYS A 224 29.58 -11.35 4.79
C LYS A 224 28.13 -11.39 5.25
N ILE A 225 27.21 -11.16 4.33
CA ILE A 225 25.76 -11.24 4.59
C ILE A 225 25.25 -12.58 4.10
N TYR A 226 24.69 -13.35 5.02
CA TYR A 226 24.03 -14.62 4.75
C TYR A 226 22.52 -14.39 4.74
N ALA A 227 21.84 -14.90 3.72
CA ALA A 227 20.39 -14.77 3.59
C ALA A 227 19.73 -16.13 3.64
N TYR A 228 18.74 -16.28 4.51
CA TYR A 228 17.91 -17.46 4.63
C TYR A 228 16.42 -17.09 4.55
N ASP A 229 15.64 -17.95 3.94
CA ASP A 229 14.17 -17.89 3.99
C ASP A 229 13.63 -19.33 3.81
N LYS A 230 12.56 -19.67 4.55
CA LYS A 230 11.90 -20.97 4.40
C LYS A 230 11.28 -21.18 3.02
N ASP A 231 10.93 -20.09 2.33
CA ASP A 231 10.35 -20.10 0.98
C ASP A 231 11.45 -19.94 -0.07
N GLN A 232 11.88 -21.04 -0.64
CA GLN A 232 12.89 -21.10 -1.68
C GLN A 232 12.50 -20.31 -2.94
N SER A 233 11.20 -20.18 -3.24
CA SER A 233 10.72 -19.41 -4.38
C SER A 233 10.96 -17.89 -4.19
N ARG A 234 10.96 -17.44 -2.94
CA ARG A 234 11.30 -16.06 -2.58
C ARG A 234 12.81 -15.85 -2.60
N LEU A 235 13.55 -16.80 -2.05
CA LEU A 235 15.01 -16.72 -1.99
C LEU A 235 15.66 -16.76 -3.39
N SER A 236 15.12 -17.53 -4.32
CA SER A 236 15.60 -17.54 -5.71
C SER A 236 15.46 -16.18 -6.42
N LYS A 237 14.50 -15.35 -5.98
CA LYS A 237 14.37 -13.98 -6.47
C LYS A 237 15.44 -13.05 -5.91
N LEU A 238 15.89 -13.27 -4.67
CA LEU A 238 17.04 -12.57 -4.11
C LEU A 238 18.30 -12.89 -4.92
N LYS A 239 18.58 -14.17 -5.17
CA LYS A 239 19.76 -14.59 -5.94
C LYS A 239 19.87 -13.85 -7.26
N ARG A 240 18.79 -13.85 -8.08
CA ARG A 240 18.73 -13.14 -9.36
C ARG A 240 18.85 -11.61 -9.28
N ARG A 241 18.65 -11.01 -8.10
CA ARG A 241 18.79 -9.56 -7.88
C ARG A 241 20.17 -9.20 -7.35
N ALA A 242 20.88 -10.14 -6.75
CA ALA A 242 22.23 -9.99 -6.23
C ALA A 242 23.32 -10.23 -7.31
N GLU A 243 22.97 -10.93 -8.39
CA GLU A 243 23.75 -11.07 -9.62
C GLU A 243 23.64 -9.79 -10.48
#